data_5925477d022cab0b386b558da50fd7da
#
_entry.id   5925477d022cab0b386b558da50fd7da
#
_cell.length_a   1.000
_cell.length_b   1.000
_cell.length_c   1.000
_cell.angle_alpha   90.00
_cell.angle_beta   90.00
_cell.angle_gamma   90.00
#
_symmetry.space_group_name_H-M   'P 1'
#
loop_
_entity.id
_entity.type
_entity.pdbx_description
1 polymer ?
#
loop_
_entity_poly.entity_id
_entity_poly.type
_entity_poly.pdbx_seq_one_letter_code
_entity_poly.pdbx_strand_id
1 'polypeptide(L)'
;MSKKSLRQVLLEADRCVVAPCVYDCASARAVEMVGFPAMMLSGGEVSVAMNGVIDYGFSNLTDIEWITSRISQTSGIPLAADIEDGFGGPLAVYRAAKRMAAAGAKALQLEDAGDMEDSTTLLPREKYYEKVRAALAALEGADCFLIARTNADPATELDEGVERCRMAVELGAQMTTVVKLGNLRDATYVAERVPGWKMYPDVGGSNGVPEVSVEDIYPLGFNFLTMHYTLKAAMDGMLEHGKANFAQQGSLYTCDKVDATGIMGMSASPLFDPHGYMELEASFGGKRKEYTIVGHEVEGFPEGFVRTPIRDRL
;
A
#
# COMPACT_ATOMS: atom_id res chain seq x y z
N MET A 1 -11.42 6.37 -18.43
CA MET A 1 -10.35 7.37 -18.20
C MET A 1 -9.08 6.60 -17.87
N SER A 2 -7.92 7.00 -18.38
CA SER A 2 -6.64 6.38 -17.98
C SER A 2 -6.44 6.60 -16.47
N LYS A 3 -6.03 5.54 -15.75
CA LYS A 3 -5.69 5.66 -14.31
C LYS A 3 -4.57 6.69 -14.16
N LYS A 4 -4.68 7.60 -13.18
CA LYS A 4 -3.58 8.52 -12.86
C LYS A 4 -2.35 7.73 -12.40
N SER A 5 -1.17 8.13 -12.83
CA SER A 5 0.06 7.60 -12.27
C SER A 5 0.25 8.13 -10.84
N LEU A 6 0.98 7.41 -10.00
CA LEU A 6 1.31 7.90 -8.66
C LEU A 6 2.11 9.22 -8.74
N ARG A 7 2.97 9.34 -9.75
CA ARG A 7 3.72 10.57 -10.01
C ARG A 7 2.80 11.78 -10.25
N GLN A 8 1.73 11.60 -11.04
CA GLN A 8 0.73 12.64 -11.27
C GLN A 8 -0.01 13.01 -9.99
N VAL A 9 -0.41 12.01 -9.18
CA VAL A 9 -1.05 12.25 -7.89
C VAL A 9 -0.15 13.08 -6.97
N LEU A 10 1.14 12.73 -6.88
CA LEU A 10 2.12 13.46 -6.06
C LEU A 10 2.37 14.89 -6.55
N LEU A 11 2.42 15.12 -7.87
CA LEU A 11 2.65 16.44 -8.45
C LEU A 11 1.45 17.38 -8.34
N GLU A 12 0.24 16.82 -8.35
CA GLU A 12 -1.01 17.59 -8.25
C GLU A 12 -1.44 17.82 -6.79
N ALA A 13 -0.82 17.11 -5.84
CA ALA A 13 -1.20 17.20 -4.43
C ALA A 13 -0.76 18.52 -3.80
N ASP A 14 -1.66 19.14 -3.05
CA ASP A 14 -1.43 20.33 -2.21
C ASP A 14 -1.12 19.98 -0.74
N ARG A 15 -1.04 18.67 -0.44
CA ARG A 15 -0.77 18.08 0.87
C ARG A 15 -0.04 16.75 0.72
N CYS A 16 0.43 16.19 1.82
CA CYS A 16 1.01 14.85 1.83
C CYS A 16 -0.03 13.81 1.34
N VAL A 17 0.38 12.99 0.38
CA VAL A 17 -0.44 11.89 -0.14
C VAL A 17 -0.42 10.74 0.85
N VAL A 18 -1.54 10.51 1.51
CA VAL A 18 -1.71 9.39 2.44
C VAL A 18 -2.12 8.15 1.67
N ALA A 19 -1.34 7.08 1.82
CA ALA A 19 -1.51 5.81 1.14
C ALA A 19 -1.63 4.67 2.16
N PRO A 20 -2.86 4.27 2.54
CA PRO A 20 -3.04 3.14 3.43
C PRO A 20 -2.42 1.86 2.88
N CYS A 21 -1.86 1.07 3.77
CA CYS A 21 -1.36 -0.25 3.46
C CYS A 21 -2.51 -1.21 3.18
N VAL A 22 -2.35 -2.00 2.13
CA VAL A 22 -3.33 -2.99 1.67
C VAL A 22 -2.64 -4.33 1.45
N TYR A 23 -3.39 -5.41 1.52
CA TYR A 23 -2.88 -6.77 1.42
C TYR A 23 -3.70 -7.67 0.50
N ASP A 24 -4.91 -7.23 0.11
CA ASP A 24 -5.81 -7.93 -0.80
C ASP A 24 -6.75 -6.97 -1.55
N CYS A 25 -7.59 -7.52 -2.42
CA CYS A 25 -8.54 -6.71 -3.19
C CYS A 25 -9.65 -6.09 -2.31
N ALA A 26 -10.00 -6.69 -1.17
CA ALA A 26 -11.06 -6.14 -0.31
C ALA A 26 -10.55 -4.91 0.44
N SER A 27 -9.35 -4.98 1.02
CA SER A 27 -8.69 -3.84 1.65
C SER A 27 -8.44 -2.70 0.65
N ALA A 28 -7.99 -3.04 -0.57
CA ALA A 28 -7.77 -2.06 -1.63
C ALA A 28 -9.07 -1.34 -2.04
N ARG A 29 -10.18 -2.07 -2.17
CA ARG A 29 -11.49 -1.48 -2.46
C ARG A 29 -11.99 -0.60 -1.33
N ALA A 30 -11.82 -1.03 -0.08
CA ALA A 30 -12.19 -0.22 1.09
C ALA A 30 -11.41 1.11 1.12
N VAL A 31 -10.10 1.06 0.89
CA VAL A 31 -9.24 2.26 0.81
C VAL A 31 -9.68 3.21 -0.31
N GLU A 32 -9.96 2.67 -1.51
CA GLU A 32 -10.44 3.46 -2.64
C GLU A 32 -11.81 4.10 -2.34
N MET A 33 -12.74 3.36 -1.71
CA MET A 33 -14.07 3.86 -1.38
C MET A 33 -14.05 4.96 -0.32
N VAL A 34 -13.14 4.91 0.63
CA VAL A 34 -12.95 5.98 1.62
C VAL A 34 -12.44 7.27 0.96
N GLY A 35 -11.84 7.18 -0.22
CA GLY A 35 -11.39 8.33 -1.00
C GLY A 35 -9.89 8.63 -0.87
N PHE A 36 -9.10 7.68 -0.43
CA PHE A 36 -7.64 7.85 -0.43
C PHE A 36 -7.11 7.95 -1.87
N PRO A 37 -6.14 8.83 -2.13
CA PRO A 37 -5.66 9.10 -3.49
C PRO A 37 -4.66 8.05 -4.02
N ALA A 38 -4.12 7.22 -3.15
CA ALA A 38 -3.15 6.16 -3.44
C ALA A 38 -3.21 5.07 -2.37
N MET A 39 -2.54 3.96 -2.62
CA MET A 39 -2.38 2.88 -1.64
C MET A 39 -0.99 2.26 -1.74
N MET A 40 -0.58 1.54 -0.68
CA MET A 40 0.68 0.81 -0.59
C MET A 40 0.41 -0.67 -0.35
N LEU A 41 0.95 -1.57 -1.18
CA LEU A 41 0.99 -2.98 -0.84
C LEU A 41 2.08 -3.21 0.20
N SER A 42 1.70 -3.72 1.37
CA SER A 42 2.63 -4.05 2.45
C SER A 42 3.03 -5.52 2.37
N GLY A 43 4.33 -5.81 2.23
CA GLY A 43 4.84 -7.18 2.24
C GLY A 43 4.53 -7.91 3.53
N GLY A 44 4.71 -7.26 4.67
CA GLY A 44 4.39 -7.81 5.99
C GLY A 44 2.90 -8.12 6.17
N GLU A 45 1.98 -7.24 5.73
CA GLU A 45 0.55 -7.52 5.80
C GLU A 45 0.14 -8.66 4.86
N VAL A 46 0.78 -8.76 3.68
CA VAL A 46 0.59 -9.89 2.76
C VAL A 46 1.08 -11.19 3.40
N SER A 47 2.23 -11.18 4.06
CA SER A 47 2.77 -12.35 4.77
C SER A 47 1.79 -12.88 5.82
N VAL A 48 1.21 -11.97 6.62
CA VAL A 48 0.20 -12.34 7.63
C VAL A 48 -1.09 -12.84 6.97
N ALA A 49 -1.60 -12.14 5.98
CA ALA A 49 -2.91 -12.44 5.40
C ALA A 49 -2.91 -13.67 4.48
N MET A 50 -1.86 -13.88 3.69
CA MET A 50 -1.78 -14.98 2.73
C MET A 50 -1.11 -16.22 3.29
N ASN A 51 -0.04 -16.05 4.08
CA ASN A 51 0.77 -17.17 4.53
C ASN A 51 0.48 -17.55 5.99
N GLY A 52 -0.27 -16.71 6.74
CA GLY A 52 -0.58 -16.95 8.16
C GLY A 52 0.64 -16.88 9.07
N VAL A 53 1.70 -16.18 8.66
CA VAL A 53 2.97 -16.07 9.38
C VAL A 53 3.37 -14.60 9.53
N ILE A 54 4.24 -14.33 10.49
CA ILE A 54 4.80 -13.00 10.68
C ILE A 54 5.69 -12.59 9.49
N ASP A 55 5.98 -11.30 9.41
CA ASP A 55 6.89 -10.73 8.41
C ASP A 55 8.35 -11.14 8.68
N TYR A 56 8.74 -12.26 8.10
CA TYR A 56 10.05 -12.89 8.28
C TYR A 56 10.60 -13.46 6.97
N GLY A 57 10.27 -12.79 5.83
CA GLY A 57 10.73 -13.17 4.50
C GLY A 57 10.10 -14.45 3.94
N PHE A 58 8.95 -14.85 4.44
CA PHE A 58 8.22 -16.00 3.90
C PHE A 58 7.55 -15.72 2.56
N SER A 59 7.18 -14.44 2.33
CA SER A 59 6.62 -14.03 1.04
C SER A 59 7.72 -13.96 -0.03
N ASN A 60 7.41 -14.45 -1.21
CA ASN A 60 8.33 -14.41 -2.34
C ASN A 60 7.80 -13.51 -3.46
N LEU A 61 8.63 -13.25 -4.47
CA LEU A 61 8.26 -12.41 -5.61
C LEU A 61 6.94 -12.83 -6.27
N THR A 62 6.64 -14.13 -6.36
CA THR A 62 5.42 -14.59 -7.03
C THR A 62 4.18 -14.24 -6.21
N ASP A 63 4.24 -14.33 -4.88
CA ASP A 63 3.15 -13.96 -3.99
C ASP A 63 2.84 -12.46 -4.11
N ILE A 64 3.87 -11.63 -4.01
CA ILE A 64 3.75 -10.17 -4.08
C ILE A 64 3.30 -9.70 -5.48
N GLU A 65 3.83 -10.29 -6.54
CA GLU A 65 3.42 -9.97 -7.92
C GLU A 65 1.96 -10.36 -8.18
N TRP A 66 1.55 -11.55 -7.71
CA TRP A 66 0.19 -12.03 -7.91
C TRP A 66 -0.83 -11.07 -7.29
N ILE A 67 -0.62 -10.68 -6.04
CA ILE A 67 -1.56 -9.79 -5.36
C ILE A 67 -1.49 -8.35 -5.93
N THR A 68 -0.31 -7.87 -6.31
CA THR A 68 -0.12 -6.58 -6.99
C THR A 68 -0.95 -6.53 -8.28
N SER A 69 -0.87 -7.59 -9.09
CA SER A 69 -1.64 -7.69 -10.35
C SER A 69 -3.15 -7.66 -10.09
N ARG A 70 -3.64 -8.37 -9.05
CA ARG A 70 -5.07 -8.39 -8.71
C ARG A 70 -5.58 -7.03 -8.25
N ILE A 71 -4.85 -6.40 -7.33
CA ILE A 71 -5.23 -5.08 -6.83
C ILE A 71 -5.18 -4.04 -7.95
N SER A 72 -4.11 -3.99 -8.73
CA SER A 72 -3.96 -3.00 -9.80
C SER A 72 -4.99 -3.16 -10.92
N GLN A 73 -5.50 -4.36 -11.17
CA GLN A 73 -6.60 -4.58 -12.13
C GLN A 73 -7.96 -4.12 -11.59
N THR A 74 -8.19 -4.22 -10.29
CA THR A 74 -9.50 -3.99 -9.67
C THR A 74 -9.68 -2.60 -9.06
N SER A 75 -8.60 -1.87 -8.82
CA SER A 75 -8.63 -0.51 -8.25
C SER A 75 -8.36 0.57 -9.31
N GLY A 76 -8.99 1.74 -9.13
CA GLY A 76 -8.80 2.94 -9.97
C GLY A 76 -7.71 3.88 -9.49
N ILE A 77 -7.21 3.70 -8.26
CA ILE A 77 -6.14 4.54 -7.69
C ILE A 77 -4.77 3.85 -7.79
N PRO A 78 -3.67 4.62 -7.85
CA PRO A 78 -2.34 4.06 -8.02
C PRO A 78 -1.88 3.26 -6.79
N LEU A 79 -1.19 2.15 -7.07
CA LEU A 79 -0.61 1.23 -6.08
C LEU A 79 0.91 1.39 -6.07
N ALA A 80 1.50 1.76 -4.93
CA ALA A 80 2.89 1.50 -4.62
C ALA A 80 3.01 0.08 -4.04
N ALA A 81 4.15 -0.58 -4.19
CA ALA A 81 4.34 -1.94 -3.68
C ALA A 81 5.69 -2.12 -3.01
N ASP A 82 5.69 -2.81 -1.88
CA ASP A 82 6.90 -3.30 -1.24
C ASP A 82 7.47 -4.48 -2.04
N ILE A 83 8.77 -4.46 -2.30
CA ILE A 83 9.52 -5.56 -2.92
C ILE A 83 10.62 -6.07 -2.00
N GLU A 84 10.48 -5.81 -0.70
CA GLU A 84 11.42 -6.26 0.34
C GLU A 84 12.87 -5.88 -0.02
N ASP A 85 13.80 -6.82 0.18
CA ASP A 85 15.21 -6.69 -0.25
C ASP A 85 15.41 -6.88 -1.77
N GLY A 86 14.34 -7.10 -2.53
CA GLY A 86 14.35 -7.41 -3.96
C GLY A 86 14.54 -8.91 -4.27
N PHE A 87 14.34 -9.78 -3.28
CA PHE A 87 14.35 -11.25 -3.38
C PHE A 87 15.69 -11.83 -3.84
N GLY A 88 16.80 -11.17 -3.49
CA GLY A 88 18.16 -11.64 -3.75
C GLY A 88 19.12 -10.58 -4.28
N GLY A 89 20.12 -11.00 -5.07
CA GLY A 89 21.14 -10.10 -5.62
C GLY A 89 20.63 -9.17 -6.72
N PRO A 90 21.49 -8.27 -7.26
CA PRO A 90 21.07 -7.23 -8.22
C PRO A 90 20.29 -7.74 -9.42
N LEU A 91 20.61 -8.92 -9.95
CA LEU A 91 19.87 -9.49 -11.08
C LEU A 91 18.46 -9.97 -10.69
N ALA A 92 18.29 -10.45 -9.44
CA ALA A 92 16.97 -10.78 -8.89
C ALA A 92 16.13 -9.51 -8.72
N VAL A 93 16.72 -8.44 -8.18
CA VAL A 93 16.09 -7.10 -8.06
C VAL A 93 15.65 -6.57 -9.42
N TYR A 94 16.51 -6.64 -10.44
CA TYR A 94 16.15 -6.23 -11.81
C TYR A 94 14.92 -6.99 -12.31
N ARG A 95 14.90 -8.31 -12.15
CA ARG A 95 13.77 -9.15 -12.53
C ARG A 95 12.51 -8.81 -11.74
N ALA A 96 12.64 -8.63 -10.43
CA ALA A 96 11.52 -8.29 -9.54
C ALA A 96 10.90 -6.94 -9.95
N ALA A 97 11.71 -5.89 -10.08
CA ALA A 97 11.23 -4.56 -10.45
C ALA A 97 10.50 -4.57 -11.81
N LYS A 98 11.03 -5.28 -12.79
CA LYS A 98 10.42 -5.41 -14.12
C LYS A 98 9.06 -6.11 -14.08
N ARG A 99 8.95 -7.21 -13.32
CA ARG A 99 7.71 -7.98 -13.16
C ARG A 99 6.67 -7.16 -12.40
N MET A 100 7.07 -6.50 -11.32
CA MET A 100 6.16 -5.71 -10.49
C MET A 100 5.61 -4.48 -11.24
N ALA A 101 6.44 -3.79 -12.02
CA ALA A 101 5.96 -2.72 -12.89
C ALA A 101 4.96 -3.23 -13.94
N ALA A 102 5.21 -4.40 -14.55
CA ALA A 102 4.30 -5.07 -15.47
C ALA A 102 3.00 -5.53 -14.79
N ALA A 103 3.06 -5.92 -13.51
CA ALA A 103 1.89 -6.25 -12.70
C ALA A 103 1.02 -5.03 -12.35
N GLY A 104 1.51 -3.80 -12.61
CA GLY A 104 0.74 -2.56 -12.49
C GLY A 104 1.13 -1.67 -11.32
N ALA A 105 2.17 -2.00 -10.56
CA ALA A 105 2.72 -1.11 -9.54
C ALA A 105 3.19 0.22 -10.15
N LYS A 106 2.97 1.32 -9.44
CA LYS A 106 3.34 2.69 -9.85
C LYS A 106 4.53 3.26 -9.09
N ALA A 107 4.90 2.61 -8.01
CA ALA A 107 6.18 2.78 -7.31
C ALA A 107 6.57 1.46 -6.66
N LEU A 108 7.87 1.24 -6.49
CA LEU A 108 8.42 0.06 -5.81
C LEU A 108 9.30 0.51 -4.66
N GLN A 109 9.06 -0.02 -3.48
CA GLN A 109 9.90 0.20 -2.31
C GLN A 109 10.90 -0.95 -2.20
N LEU A 110 12.19 -0.62 -2.24
CA LEU A 110 13.31 -1.55 -2.09
C LEU A 110 14.10 -1.17 -0.85
N GLU A 111 14.31 -2.15 0.04
CA GLU A 111 15.01 -1.94 1.29
C GLU A 111 16.45 -2.45 1.28
N ASP A 112 17.22 -1.95 2.25
CA ASP A 112 18.61 -2.30 2.48
C ASP A 112 18.81 -3.34 3.58
N ALA A 113 17.78 -4.15 3.88
CA ALA A 113 17.88 -5.24 4.84
C ALA A 113 19.03 -6.19 4.44
N GLY A 114 19.78 -6.59 5.45
CA GLY A 114 20.86 -7.56 5.33
C GLY A 114 20.35 -8.99 5.18
N ASP A 115 21.08 -9.92 5.77
CA ASP A 115 20.67 -11.33 5.73
C ASP A 115 19.41 -11.56 6.58
N MET A 116 18.49 -12.40 6.09
CA MET A 116 17.18 -12.63 6.74
C MET A 116 17.31 -13.24 8.15
N GLU A 117 18.48 -13.79 8.50
CA GLU A 117 18.76 -14.27 9.85
C GLU A 117 18.97 -13.13 10.86
N ASP A 118 19.27 -11.90 10.37
CA ASP A 118 19.40 -10.69 11.19
C ASP A 118 18.85 -9.48 10.43
N SER A 119 17.53 -9.31 10.49
CA SER A 119 16.81 -8.17 9.89
C SER A 119 17.20 -6.81 10.49
N THR A 120 18.04 -6.79 11.52
CA THR A 120 18.59 -5.57 12.10
C THR A 120 19.90 -5.13 11.42
N THR A 121 20.52 -6.00 10.64
CA THR A 121 21.78 -5.71 9.95
C THR A 121 21.53 -5.09 8.59
N LEU A 122 22.11 -3.92 8.36
CA LEU A 122 22.05 -3.28 7.06
C LEU A 122 23.03 -3.94 6.08
N LEU A 123 22.64 -4.07 4.82
CA LEU A 123 23.59 -4.39 3.74
C LEU A 123 24.74 -3.36 3.72
N PRO A 124 25.98 -3.77 3.39
CA PRO A 124 27.01 -2.83 3.05
C PRO A 124 26.52 -1.83 1.99
N ARG A 125 26.81 -0.53 2.14
CA ARG A 125 26.31 0.54 1.25
C ARG A 125 26.43 0.17 -0.22
N GLU A 126 27.60 -0.25 -0.67
CA GLU A 126 27.80 -0.56 -2.09
C GLU A 126 26.92 -1.71 -2.57
N LYS A 127 26.66 -2.70 -1.72
CA LYS A 127 25.76 -3.82 -2.06
C LYS A 127 24.31 -3.35 -2.21
N TYR A 128 23.89 -2.44 -1.37
CA TYR A 128 22.57 -1.82 -1.53
C TYR A 128 22.50 -0.97 -2.81
N TYR A 129 23.53 -0.17 -3.09
CA TYR A 129 23.56 0.67 -4.29
C TYR A 129 23.63 -0.14 -5.60
N GLU A 130 24.27 -1.31 -5.61
CA GLU A 130 24.19 -2.26 -6.72
C GLU A 130 22.71 -2.68 -6.98
N LYS A 131 21.94 -2.96 -5.92
CA LYS A 131 20.50 -3.28 -6.01
C LYS A 131 19.68 -2.08 -6.50
N VAL A 132 19.93 -0.88 -5.98
CA VAL A 132 19.26 0.37 -6.42
C VAL A 132 19.49 0.61 -7.91
N ARG A 133 20.73 0.49 -8.41
CA ARG A 133 21.06 0.62 -9.84
C ARG A 133 20.29 -0.41 -10.69
N ALA A 134 20.20 -1.64 -10.22
CA ALA A 134 19.48 -2.71 -10.91
C ALA A 134 17.96 -2.42 -10.99
N ALA A 135 17.35 -1.95 -9.90
CA ALA A 135 15.95 -1.55 -9.89
C ALA A 135 15.68 -0.38 -10.84
N LEU A 136 16.51 0.67 -10.81
CA LEU A 136 16.40 1.83 -11.69
C LEU A 136 16.51 1.45 -13.17
N ALA A 137 17.47 0.61 -13.52
CA ALA A 137 17.62 0.11 -14.89
C ALA A 137 16.41 -0.72 -15.35
N ALA A 138 15.78 -1.49 -14.45
CA ALA A 138 14.57 -2.24 -14.75
C ALA A 138 13.35 -1.37 -15.00
N LEU A 139 13.29 -0.20 -14.34
CA LEU A 139 12.16 0.75 -14.40
C LEU A 139 12.32 1.79 -15.51
N GLU A 140 13.41 1.78 -16.25
CA GLU A 140 13.63 2.72 -17.36
C GLU A 140 12.48 2.64 -18.38
N GLY A 141 11.84 3.79 -18.65
CA GLY A 141 10.69 3.90 -19.54
C GLY A 141 9.36 3.39 -18.99
N ALA A 142 9.32 2.86 -17.77
CA ALA A 142 8.09 2.44 -17.11
C ALA A 142 7.40 3.61 -16.40
N ASP A 143 6.04 3.56 -16.32
CA ASP A 143 5.26 4.43 -15.43
C ASP A 143 5.28 3.88 -13.99
N CYS A 144 6.48 3.68 -13.49
CA CYS A 144 6.75 3.17 -12.14
C CYS A 144 8.08 3.76 -11.67
N PHE A 145 8.19 4.14 -10.41
CA PHE A 145 9.42 4.71 -9.88
C PHE A 145 9.91 4.00 -8.61
N LEU A 146 11.16 4.25 -8.24
CA LEU A 146 11.79 3.63 -7.08
C LEU A 146 11.63 4.50 -5.84
N ILE A 147 11.20 3.87 -4.75
CA ILE A 147 11.28 4.34 -3.37
C ILE A 147 12.45 3.58 -2.72
N ALA A 148 13.56 4.26 -2.49
CA ALA A 148 14.70 3.65 -1.81
C ALA A 148 14.50 3.76 -0.29
N ARG A 149 14.38 2.60 0.38
CA ARG A 149 14.15 2.49 1.82
C ARG A 149 15.44 2.10 2.53
N THR A 150 15.69 2.76 3.65
CA THR A 150 16.72 2.29 4.59
C THR A 150 16.09 1.88 5.91
N ASN A 151 16.59 0.79 6.47
CA ASN A 151 16.23 0.27 7.78
C ASN A 151 17.17 0.79 8.89
N ALA A 152 18.07 1.72 8.58
CA ALA A 152 18.91 2.40 9.58
C ALA A 152 18.05 2.94 10.72
N ASP A 153 18.42 2.62 11.95
CA ASP A 153 17.68 3.04 13.14
C ASP A 153 17.96 4.52 13.45
N PRO A 154 16.97 5.41 13.39
CA PRO A 154 17.17 6.84 13.66
C PRO A 154 17.73 7.12 15.06
N ALA A 155 17.52 6.23 16.02
CA ALA A 155 18.04 6.41 17.38
C ALA A 155 19.56 6.25 17.46
N THR A 156 20.17 5.48 16.58
CA THR A 156 21.61 5.13 16.63
C THR A 156 22.35 5.40 15.29
N GLU A 157 21.64 5.42 14.16
CA GLU A 157 22.22 5.40 12.83
C GLU A 157 21.59 6.44 11.88
N LEU A 158 21.04 7.55 12.41
CA LEU A 158 20.34 8.55 11.60
C LEU A 158 21.22 9.13 10.47
N ASP A 159 22.50 9.39 10.75
CA ASP A 159 23.46 9.87 9.73
C ASP A 159 23.69 8.84 8.63
N GLU A 160 23.74 7.56 8.98
CA GLU A 160 23.84 6.46 8.02
C GLU A 160 22.59 6.40 7.14
N GLY A 161 21.39 6.52 7.75
CA GLY A 161 20.13 6.58 7.01
C GLY A 161 20.07 7.75 6.03
N VAL A 162 20.49 8.93 6.47
CA VAL A 162 20.59 10.13 5.61
C VAL A 162 21.53 9.91 4.43
N GLU A 163 22.72 9.35 4.68
CA GLU A 163 23.70 9.12 3.63
C GLU A 163 23.20 8.11 2.59
N ARG A 164 22.56 7.02 3.02
CA ARG A 164 21.95 6.02 2.13
C ARG A 164 20.86 6.62 1.26
N CYS A 165 19.96 7.41 1.85
CA CYS A 165 18.91 8.11 1.11
C CYS A 165 19.49 9.12 0.12
N ARG A 166 20.47 9.92 0.53
CA ARG A 166 21.11 10.91 -0.33
C ARG A 166 21.76 10.25 -1.55
N MET A 167 22.54 9.20 -1.34
CA MET A 167 23.18 8.45 -2.41
C MET A 167 22.17 7.76 -3.33
N ALA A 168 21.06 7.23 -2.78
CA ALA A 168 20.00 6.64 -3.60
C ALA A 168 19.38 7.68 -4.55
N VAL A 169 19.16 8.92 -4.08
CA VAL A 169 18.71 10.02 -4.94
C VAL A 169 19.75 10.38 -5.99
N GLU A 170 21.02 10.44 -5.65
CA GLU A 170 22.11 10.69 -6.62
C GLU A 170 22.18 9.62 -7.71
N LEU A 171 21.85 8.37 -7.37
CA LEU A 171 21.74 7.28 -8.34
C LEU A 171 20.48 7.37 -9.22
N GLY A 172 19.45 8.14 -8.81
CA GLY A 172 18.24 8.37 -9.58
C GLY A 172 16.94 7.89 -8.93
N ALA A 173 16.98 7.43 -7.66
CA ALA A 173 15.75 7.14 -6.93
C ALA A 173 14.90 8.41 -6.78
N GLN A 174 13.60 8.31 -7.06
CA GLN A 174 12.72 9.48 -7.05
C GLN A 174 12.20 9.80 -5.65
N MET A 175 12.12 8.80 -4.79
CA MET A 175 11.66 8.93 -3.41
C MET A 175 12.53 8.10 -2.48
N THR A 176 12.68 8.55 -1.24
CA THR A 176 13.41 7.82 -0.21
C THR A 176 12.63 7.77 1.10
N THR A 177 12.95 6.80 1.95
CA THR A 177 12.40 6.71 3.29
C THR A 177 13.41 6.13 4.28
N VAL A 178 13.39 6.66 5.50
CA VAL A 178 14.02 6.07 6.69
C VAL A 178 12.91 5.45 7.52
N VAL A 179 12.87 4.12 7.60
CA VAL A 179 11.66 3.38 7.99
C VAL A 179 11.22 3.56 9.44
N LYS A 180 12.04 3.98 10.34
CA LYS A 180 11.68 4.11 11.77
C LYS A 180 11.59 5.58 12.23
N LEU A 181 11.43 6.53 11.31
CA LEU A 181 11.17 7.91 11.71
C LEU A 181 9.90 7.99 12.56
N GLY A 182 9.98 8.59 13.72
CA GLY A 182 8.88 8.67 14.67
C GLY A 182 8.75 10.03 15.35
N ASN A 183 9.57 11.02 14.98
CA ASN A 183 9.51 12.35 15.59
C ASN A 183 9.91 13.46 14.61
N LEU A 184 9.43 14.67 14.90
CA LEU A 184 9.63 15.84 14.03
C LEU A 184 11.10 16.29 13.93
N ARG A 185 11.89 16.12 15.00
CA ARG A 185 13.31 16.50 15.00
C ARG A 185 14.09 15.69 13.97
N ASP A 186 13.93 14.38 13.99
CA ASP A 186 14.64 13.48 13.08
C ASP A 186 14.11 13.62 11.65
N ALA A 187 12.79 13.83 11.48
CA ALA A 187 12.20 14.16 10.18
C ALA A 187 12.79 15.45 9.60
N THR A 188 12.93 16.51 10.40
CA THR A 188 13.57 17.76 9.99
C THR A 188 15.02 17.52 9.59
N TYR A 189 15.76 16.74 10.39
CA TYR A 189 17.15 16.41 10.09
C TYR A 189 17.34 15.72 8.75
N VAL A 190 16.48 14.74 8.45
CA VAL A 190 16.45 14.05 7.16
C VAL A 190 16.06 15.02 6.03
N ALA A 191 15.02 15.82 6.25
CA ALA A 191 14.50 16.75 5.24
C ALA A 191 15.52 17.77 4.77
N GLU A 192 16.32 18.31 5.68
CA GLU A 192 17.38 19.29 5.38
C GLU A 192 18.53 18.71 4.55
N ARG A 193 18.74 17.39 4.58
CA ARG A 193 19.92 16.71 4.03
C ARG A 193 19.64 15.82 2.85
N VAL A 194 18.41 15.33 2.72
CA VAL A 194 18.00 14.43 1.64
C VAL A 194 17.12 15.19 0.65
N PRO A 195 17.56 15.40 -0.60
CA PRO A 195 16.76 16.06 -1.62
C PRO A 195 15.64 15.15 -2.16
N GLY A 196 14.74 15.74 -2.94
CA GLY A 196 13.68 15.00 -3.63
C GLY A 196 12.50 14.64 -2.73
N TRP A 197 11.60 13.82 -3.26
CA TRP A 197 10.44 13.32 -2.55
C TRP A 197 10.84 12.39 -1.40
N LYS A 198 10.13 12.51 -0.32
CA LYS A 198 10.31 11.67 0.87
C LYS A 198 9.01 11.00 1.26
N MET A 199 9.11 9.76 1.67
CA MET A 199 8.02 9.00 2.27
C MET A 199 8.21 8.98 3.79
N TYR A 200 7.14 9.33 4.52
CA TYR A 200 7.08 9.10 5.96
C TYR A 200 6.50 7.70 6.23
N PRO A 201 7.11 6.90 7.09
CA PRO A 201 6.75 5.48 7.19
C PRO A 201 5.36 5.22 7.78
N ASP A 202 4.99 5.93 8.83
CA ASP A 202 3.65 5.90 9.43
C ASP A 202 3.55 7.01 10.48
N VAL A 203 2.37 7.59 10.64
CA VAL A 203 2.09 8.49 11.75
C VAL A 203 1.51 7.65 12.88
N GLY A 204 2.40 7.01 13.62
CA GLY A 204 2.06 6.30 14.83
C GLY A 204 1.86 7.25 16.00
N GLY A 205 1.34 6.73 17.09
CA GLY A 205 1.18 7.46 18.33
C GLY A 205 0.93 6.52 19.49
N SER A 206 1.26 6.99 20.68
CA SER A 206 0.91 6.31 21.93
C SER A 206 -0.26 7.03 22.59
N ASN A 207 -1.18 6.25 23.16
CA ASN A 207 -2.35 6.79 23.88
C ASN A 207 -3.23 7.73 23.02
N GLY A 208 -3.30 7.50 21.70
CA GLY A 208 -4.09 8.31 20.77
C GLY A 208 -3.51 9.69 20.46
N VAL A 209 -2.29 9.97 20.88
CA VAL A 209 -1.58 11.22 20.55
C VAL A 209 -0.55 10.90 19.48
N PRO A 210 -0.65 11.46 18.26
CA PRO A 210 0.36 11.28 17.24
C PRO A 210 1.67 11.97 17.65
N GLU A 211 2.79 11.33 17.38
CA GLU A 211 4.11 11.92 17.62
C GLU A 211 4.44 13.04 16.63
N VAL A 212 3.82 12.96 15.44
CA VAL A 212 4.00 13.90 14.32
C VAL A 212 2.68 14.03 13.59
N SER A 213 2.31 15.22 13.16
CA SER A 213 1.14 15.41 12.29
C SER A 213 1.52 15.43 10.80
N VAL A 214 0.56 15.17 9.93
CA VAL A 214 0.75 15.27 8.48
C VAL A 214 1.08 16.71 8.07
N GLU A 215 0.48 17.67 8.75
CA GLU A 215 0.67 19.11 8.57
C GLU A 215 2.10 19.54 8.92
N ASP A 216 2.75 18.87 9.88
CA ASP A 216 4.14 19.17 10.28
C ASP A 216 5.15 18.64 9.26
N ILE A 217 4.91 17.47 8.68
CA ILE A 217 5.88 16.80 7.80
C ILE A 217 5.78 17.22 6.33
N TYR A 218 4.61 17.64 5.86
CA TYR A 218 4.44 18.04 4.46
C TYR A 218 5.34 19.24 4.07
N PRO A 219 5.43 20.32 4.87
CA PRO A 219 6.34 21.43 4.58
C PRO A 219 7.82 21.03 4.55
N LEU A 220 8.18 19.94 5.19
CA LEU A 220 9.52 19.38 5.16
C LEU A 220 9.82 18.57 3.89
N GLY A 221 8.84 18.42 2.98
CA GLY A 221 8.99 17.68 1.74
C GLY A 221 8.73 16.18 1.87
N PHE A 222 8.02 15.74 2.93
CA PHE A 222 7.44 14.41 2.96
C PHE A 222 6.13 14.43 2.17
N ASN A 223 6.21 13.91 0.96
CA ASN A 223 5.12 14.00 -0.03
C ASN A 223 4.20 12.78 0.00
N PHE A 224 4.64 11.69 0.61
CA PHE A 224 3.97 10.41 0.67
C PHE A 224 4.02 9.85 2.10
N LEU A 225 2.92 9.26 2.55
CA LEU A 225 2.80 8.69 3.90
C LEU A 225 2.10 7.34 3.79
N THR A 226 2.65 6.30 4.39
CA THR A 226 1.95 5.03 4.57
C THR A 226 1.13 5.02 5.87
N MET A 227 0.11 4.19 5.92
CA MET A 227 -0.79 4.07 7.07
C MET A 227 -1.21 2.61 7.26
N HIS A 228 -0.83 2.01 8.37
CA HIS A 228 -1.07 0.59 8.68
C HIS A 228 -2.31 0.39 9.57
N TYR A 229 -3.49 0.37 8.97
CA TYR A 229 -4.72 0.13 9.73
C TYR A 229 -5.60 -0.99 9.19
N THR A 230 -5.53 -1.29 7.88
CA THR A 230 -6.51 -2.15 7.20
C THR A 230 -6.53 -3.57 7.76
N LEU A 231 -5.36 -4.21 7.89
CA LEU A 231 -5.25 -5.56 8.45
C LEU A 231 -5.59 -5.59 9.94
N LYS A 232 -5.12 -4.59 10.71
CA LYS A 232 -5.42 -4.49 12.15
C LYS A 232 -6.93 -4.39 12.40
N ALA A 233 -7.62 -3.51 11.66
CA ALA A 233 -9.06 -3.35 11.75
C ALA A 233 -9.84 -4.60 11.31
N ALA A 234 -9.39 -5.27 10.24
CA ALA A 234 -10.00 -6.51 9.78
C ALA A 234 -9.86 -7.64 10.82
N MET A 235 -8.67 -7.81 11.40
CA MET A 235 -8.43 -8.82 12.42
C MET A 235 -9.24 -8.57 13.70
N ASP A 236 -9.31 -7.31 14.14
CA ASP A 236 -10.09 -6.94 15.32
C ASP A 236 -11.60 -7.21 15.09
N GLY A 237 -12.14 -6.78 13.96
CA GLY A 237 -13.52 -7.06 13.58
C GLY A 237 -13.80 -8.56 13.45
N MET A 238 -12.91 -9.34 12.83
CA MET A 238 -13.07 -10.80 12.75
C MET A 238 -13.14 -11.45 14.14
N LEU A 239 -12.28 -10.99 15.08
CA LEU A 239 -12.28 -11.51 16.44
C LEU A 239 -13.53 -11.09 17.23
N GLU A 240 -13.96 -9.82 17.12
CA GLU A 240 -15.18 -9.32 17.77
C GLU A 240 -16.39 -10.11 17.31
N HIS A 241 -16.62 -10.14 16.00
CA HIS A 241 -17.75 -10.84 15.39
C HIS A 241 -17.68 -12.37 15.64
N GLY A 242 -16.47 -12.94 15.54
CA GLY A 242 -16.25 -14.36 15.80
C GLY A 242 -16.63 -14.77 17.22
N LYS A 243 -16.21 -14.02 18.23
CA LYS A 243 -16.56 -14.28 19.65
C LYS A 243 -18.08 -14.20 19.89
N ALA A 244 -18.73 -13.17 19.36
CA ALA A 244 -20.17 -12.98 19.54
C ALA A 244 -20.98 -14.06 18.82
N ASN A 245 -20.66 -14.37 17.58
CA ASN A 245 -21.33 -15.44 16.80
C ASN A 245 -21.06 -16.82 17.39
N PHE A 246 -19.88 -17.09 17.91
CA PHE A 246 -19.57 -18.34 18.62
C PHE A 246 -20.44 -18.52 19.86
N ALA A 247 -20.63 -17.47 20.67
CA ALA A 247 -21.50 -17.52 21.84
C ALA A 247 -22.96 -17.77 21.49
N GLN A 248 -23.43 -17.29 20.34
CA GLN A 248 -24.79 -17.47 19.84
C GLN A 248 -24.96 -18.74 18.99
N GLN A 249 -23.87 -19.43 18.66
CA GLN A 249 -23.83 -20.55 17.73
C GLN A 249 -24.49 -20.23 16.38
N GLY A 250 -24.31 -19.00 15.88
CA GLY A 250 -24.90 -18.52 14.64
C GLY A 250 -24.31 -17.17 14.23
N SER A 251 -24.71 -16.66 13.07
CA SER A 251 -24.21 -15.39 12.51
C SER A 251 -25.08 -14.16 12.82
N LEU A 252 -25.99 -14.28 13.78
CA LEU A 252 -27.00 -13.24 14.08
C LEU A 252 -26.34 -11.90 14.46
N TYR A 253 -25.32 -11.94 15.31
CA TYR A 253 -24.60 -10.72 15.69
C TYR A 253 -24.00 -9.99 14.47
N THR A 254 -23.36 -10.73 13.57
CA THR A 254 -22.80 -10.13 12.34
C THR A 254 -23.90 -9.57 11.45
N CYS A 255 -25.02 -10.30 11.28
CA CYS A 255 -26.16 -9.82 10.51
C CYS A 255 -26.71 -8.52 11.06
N ASP A 256 -26.95 -8.44 12.37
CA ASP A 256 -27.48 -7.23 13.01
C ASP A 256 -26.54 -6.02 12.88
N LYS A 257 -25.24 -6.25 12.98
CA LYS A 257 -24.24 -5.18 12.93
C LYS A 257 -23.99 -4.67 11.50
N VAL A 258 -23.90 -5.58 10.54
CA VAL A 258 -23.44 -5.29 9.19
C VAL A 258 -24.61 -5.00 8.26
N ASP A 259 -25.77 -5.63 8.44
CA ASP A 259 -27.00 -5.32 7.69
C ASP A 259 -27.47 -3.88 7.91
N ALA A 260 -27.29 -3.36 9.13
CA ALA A 260 -27.58 -1.96 9.45
C ALA A 260 -26.69 -0.98 8.67
N THR A 261 -25.54 -1.42 8.15
CA THR A 261 -24.59 -0.62 7.37
C THR A 261 -24.68 -0.89 5.87
N GLY A 262 -25.53 -1.83 5.42
CA GLY A 262 -25.66 -2.18 3.99
C GLY A 262 -24.46 -2.89 3.37
N ILE A 263 -23.56 -3.43 4.18
CA ILE A 263 -22.35 -4.16 3.70
C ILE A 263 -22.63 -5.65 3.50
N MET A 264 -23.77 -6.16 3.97
CA MET A 264 -24.14 -7.58 3.93
C MET A 264 -24.42 -8.09 2.51
N GLY A 265 -24.06 -9.36 2.35
CA GLY A 265 -24.11 -10.02 1.05
C GLY A 265 -22.85 -9.70 0.24
N MET A 266 -21.77 -10.46 0.48
CA MET A 266 -20.44 -10.18 -0.10
C MET A 266 -20.47 -9.98 -1.62
N SER A 267 -21.29 -10.75 -2.35
CA SER A 267 -21.47 -10.58 -3.81
C SER A 267 -22.37 -9.41 -4.20
N ALA A 268 -23.17 -8.88 -3.27
CA ALA A 268 -24.06 -7.75 -3.47
C ALA A 268 -23.55 -6.46 -2.80
N SER A 269 -22.39 -6.52 -2.13
CA SER A 269 -21.83 -5.37 -1.46
C SER A 269 -21.53 -4.23 -2.47
N PRO A 270 -21.98 -2.99 -2.18
CA PRO A 270 -21.63 -1.83 -2.99
C PRO A 270 -20.12 -1.66 -3.20
N LEU A 271 -19.30 -2.20 -2.30
CA LEU A 271 -17.84 -2.23 -2.38
C LEU A 271 -17.36 -2.84 -3.71
N PHE A 272 -18.07 -3.82 -4.25
CA PHE A 272 -17.70 -4.55 -5.46
C PHE A 272 -18.54 -4.20 -6.69
N ASP A 273 -19.47 -3.24 -6.57
CA ASP A 273 -20.29 -2.72 -7.67
C ASP A 273 -21.06 -3.81 -8.47
N PRO A 274 -21.92 -4.59 -7.81
CA PRO A 274 -22.65 -5.69 -8.47
C PRO A 274 -23.52 -5.21 -9.63
N HIS A 275 -24.06 -3.98 -9.56
CA HIS A 275 -24.87 -3.40 -10.64
C HIS A 275 -24.07 -3.20 -11.91
N GLY A 276 -22.84 -2.69 -11.81
CA GLY A 276 -21.97 -2.49 -12.97
C GLY A 276 -21.65 -3.81 -13.67
N TYR A 277 -21.46 -4.90 -12.92
CA TYR A 277 -21.28 -6.23 -13.52
C TYR A 277 -22.54 -6.72 -14.23
N MET A 278 -23.72 -6.53 -13.63
CA MET A 278 -25.00 -6.91 -14.27
C MET A 278 -25.28 -6.11 -15.53
N GLU A 279 -24.97 -4.80 -15.53
CA GLU A 279 -25.11 -3.95 -16.73
C GLU A 279 -24.15 -4.36 -17.84
N LEU A 280 -22.89 -4.65 -17.48
CA LEU A 280 -21.90 -5.13 -18.43
C LEU A 280 -22.33 -6.47 -19.05
N GLU A 281 -22.77 -7.45 -18.25
CA GLU A 281 -23.28 -8.75 -18.72
C GLU A 281 -24.49 -8.56 -19.66
N ALA A 282 -25.43 -7.69 -19.27
CA ALA A 282 -26.60 -7.38 -20.11
C ALA A 282 -26.18 -6.74 -21.46
N SER A 283 -25.13 -5.94 -21.48
CA SER A 283 -24.62 -5.32 -22.71
C SER A 283 -24.09 -6.31 -23.75
N PHE A 284 -23.75 -7.52 -23.31
CA PHE A 284 -23.35 -8.64 -24.18
C PHE A 284 -24.51 -9.58 -24.55
N GLY A 285 -25.74 -9.25 -24.14
CA GLY A 285 -26.92 -10.10 -24.38
C GLY A 285 -27.12 -11.21 -23.33
N GLY A 286 -26.38 -11.18 -22.23
CA GLY A 286 -26.57 -12.07 -21.09
C GLY A 286 -27.88 -11.81 -20.36
N LYS A 287 -28.42 -12.82 -19.68
CA LYS A 287 -29.60 -12.64 -18.84
C LYS A 287 -29.22 -11.88 -17.59
N ARG A 288 -29.93 -10.77 -17.32
CA ARG A 288 -29.81 -10.04 -16.07
C ARG A 288 -30.22 -10.99 -14.93
N LYS A 289 -29.27 -11.36 -14.07
CA LYS A 289 -29.61 -12.03 -12.82
C LYS A 289 -30.22 -10.98 -11.89
N GLU A 290 -31.46 -11.19 -11.45
CA GLU A 290 -32.05 -10.37 -10.40
C GLU A 290 -31.41 -10.79 -9.07
N TYR A 291 -30.44 -10.05 -8.62
CA TYR A 291 -30.01 -10.12 -7.22
C TYR A 291 -30.89 -9.13 -6.46
N THR A 292 -31.61 -9.65 -5.47
CA THR A 292 -32.21 -8.77 -4.48
C THR A 292 -31.08 -8.19 -3.68
N ILE A 293 -30.69 -6.94 -3.99
CA ILE A 293 -29.73 -6.19 -3.21
C ILE A 293 -30.46 -5.77 -1.95
N VAL A 294 -30.28 -6.55 -0.90
CA VAL A 294 -30.73 -6.21 0.44
C VAL A 294 -29.62 -5.36 1.05
N GLY A 295 -29.74 -4.06 0.96
CA GLY A 295 -28.80 -3.17 1.57
C GLY A 295 -29.15 -1.72 1.22
N HIS A 296 -29.11 -0.88 2.22
CA HIS A 296 -29.25 0.56 2.06
C HIS A 296 -28.16 1.09 1.15
N GLU A 297 -28.46 2.15 0.40
CA GLU A 297 -27.42 2.95 -0.24
C GLU A 297 -26.36 3.27 0.81
N VAL A 298 -25.10 3.03 0.48
CA VAL A 298 -24.00 3.44 1.35
C VAL A 298 -24.03 4.96 1.37
N GLU A 299 -24.64 5.53 2.41
CA GLU A 299 -24.54 6.97 2.67
C GLU A 299 -23.07 7.27 2.99
N GLY A 300 -22.42 8.09 2.19
CA GLY A 300 -21.12 8.63 2.53
C GLY A 300 -19.96 8.30 1.61
N PHE A 301 -20.17 8.07 0.33
CA PHE A 301 -19.05 8.21 -0.60
C PHE A 301 -18.52 9.65 -0.55
N PRO A 302 -17.20 9.85 -0.50
CA PRO A 302 -16.64 11.20 -0.56
C PRO A 302 -17.17 11.96 -1.77
N GLU A 303 -17.43 13.27 -1.60
CA GLU A 303 -17.82 14.13 -2.70
C GLU A 303 -16.77 14.04 -3.80
N GLY A 304 -17.18 13.69 -5.03
CA GLY A 304 -16.26 13.49 -6.15
C GLY A 304 -15.76 12.06 -6.34
N PHE A 305 -16.22 11.07 -5.55
CA PHE A 305 -15.88 9.67 -5.77
C PHE A 305 -16.36 9.22 -7.17
N VAL A 306 -15.41 8.92 -8.04
CA VAL A 306 -15.68 8.41 -9.39
C VAL A 306 -15.42 6.91 -9.39
N ARG A 307 -16.49 6.11 -9.52
CA ARG A 307 -16.36 4.66 -9.67
C ARG A 307 -15.56 4.35 -10.94
N THR A 308 -14.50 3.58 -10.79
CA THR A 308 -13.83 2.99 -11.96
C THR A 308 -14.82 2.06 -12.66
N PRO A 309 -15.12 2.27 -13.96
CA PRO A 309 -16.03 1.41 -14.70
C PRO A 309 -15.57 -0.05 -14.65
N ILE A 310 -16.53 -0.99 -14.58
CA ILE A 310 -16.23 -2.44 -14.54
C ILE A 310 -15.37 -2.86 -15.74
N ARG A 311 -15.62 -2.30 -16.91
CA ARG A 311 -14.79 -2.57 -18.12
C ARG A 311 -13.31 -2.26 -17.94
N ASP A 312 -13.00 -1.30 -17.09
CA ASP A 312 -11.62 -0.87 -16.81
C ASP A 312 -10.97 -1.68 -15.68
N ARG A 313 -11.77 -2.56 -15.01
CA ARG A 313 -11.35 -3.45 -13.92
C ARG A 313 -11.12 -4.90 -14.39
N LEU A 314 -11.72 -5.31 -15.50
CA LEU A 314 -11.62 -6.63 -16.10
C LEU A 314 -10.58 -6.65 -17.25
#